data_1d36308eee2ade2006dd3e4d30493daf
#
_entry.id   1d36308eee2ade2006dd3e4d30493daf
#
_cell.length_a   1.000
_cell.length_b   1.000
_cell.length_c   1.000
_cell.angle_alpha   90.00
_cell.angle_beta   90.00
_cell.angle_gamma   90.00
#
_symmetry.space_group_name_H-M   'P 1'
#
loop_
_entity.id
_entity.type
_entity.pdbx_description
1 polymer ?
#
loop_
_entity_poly.entity_id
_entity_poly.type
_entity_poly.pdbx_seq_one_letter_code
_entity_poly.pdbx_strand_id
1 'polypeptide(L)'
;MHFEIDRTNITKHRFVETSVPSLQDGEVALALQEFALTSNNVSYALSGDFLDYWGFFPTEDGWGRLPVMGFGVVTASANADIAVGTRYFGFYPAADHHVVLASATSGGFIDVGAHREKHAMAYRTFDRAADDAEPGDHAYLLLRGLFMTSYLAEDFLFDNGMFGAGQIVVSSASSKTAI
;
A
#
# COMPACT_ATOMS: atom_id res chain seq x y z
N MET A 1 -11.63 7.39 -10.60
CA MET A 1 -11.81 6.09 -11.33
C MET A 1 -11.04 5.01 -10.59
N HIS A 2 -11.64 3.81 -10.38
CA HIS A 2 -10.99 2.67 -9.75
C HIS A 2 -10.79 1.54 -10.76
N PHE A 3 -9.64 0.89 -10.73
CA PHE A 3 -9.38 -0.35 -11.44
C PHE A 3 -9.79 -1.52 -10.56
N GLU A 4 -10.68 -2.37 -11.05
CA GLU A 4 -11.20 -3.53 -10.32
C GLU A 4 -11.02 -4.81 -11.13
N ILE A 5 -10.72 -5.90 -10.44
CA ILE A 5 -10.45 -7.23 -11.01
C ILE A 5 -11.55 -8.20 -10.55
N ASP A 6 -12.02 -9.07 -11.44
CA ASP A 6 -12.90 -10.19 -11.10
C ASP A 6 -12.12 -11.18 -10.22
N ARG A 7 -12.59 -11.42 -8.98
CA ARG A 7 -11.93 -12.28 -7.99
C ARG A 7 -11.83 -13.75 -8.41
N THR A 8 -12.70 -14.17 -9.33
CA THR A 8 -12.70 -15.55 -9.86
C THR A 8 -11.90 -15.70 -11.15
N ASN A 9 -11.63 -14.58 -11.85
CA ASN A 9 -10.87 -14.56 -13.08
C ASN A 9 -10.07 -13.28 -13.22
N ILE A 10 -8.83 -13.27 -12.73
CA ILE A 10 -7.96 -12.10 -12.67
C ILE A 10 -7.60 -11.49 -14.04
N THR A 11 -7.94 -12.15 -15.15
CA THR A 11 -7.78 -11.57 -16.50
C THR A 11 -8.93 -10.64 -16.88
N LYS A 12 -10.05 -10.71 -16.15
CA LYS A 12 -11.18 -9.81 -16.32
C LYS A 12 -11.03 -8.61 -15.39
N HIS A 13 -11.23 -7.44 -15.92
CA HIS A 13 -11.16 -6.19 -15.19
C HIS A 13 -12.21 -5.20 -15.66
N ARG A 14 -12.43 -4.19 -14.85
CA ARG A 14 -13.27 -3.04 -15.19
C ARG A 14 -12.69 -1.75 -14.62
N PHE A 15 -13.08 -0.63 -15.21
CA PHE A 15 -12.86 0.69 -14.64
C PHE A 15 -14.19 1.23 -14.12
N VAL A 16 -14.21 1.64 -12.87
CA VAL A 16 -15.41 2.17 -12.20
C VAL A 16 -15.19 3.66 -11.95
N GLU A 17 -16.03 4.49 -12.58
CA GLU A 17 -16.00 5.92 -12.31
C GLU A 17 -16.59 6.20 -10.93
N THR A 18 -15.84 6.94 -10.13
CA THR A 18 -16.23 7.35 -8.79
C THR A 18 -15.81 8.81 -8.58
N SER A 19 -16.52 9.51 -7.74
CA SER A 19 -16.14 10.83 -7.25
C SER A 19 -15.70 10.74 -5.79
N VAL A 20 -14.90 11.69 -5.36
CA VAL A 20 -14.58 11.84 -3.93
C VAL A 20 -15.87 12.22 -3.20
N PRO A 21 -16.31 11.43 -2.20
CA PRO A 21 -17.50 11.75 -1.42
C PRO A 21 -17.25 12.95 -0.50
N SER A 22 -18.31 13.47 0.12
CA SER A 22 -18.15 14.43 1.22
C SER A 22 -17.42 13.75 2.38
N LEU A 23 -16.31 14.33 2.80
CA LEU A 23 -15.47 13.77 3.85
C LEU A 23 -16.17 13.86 5.21
N GLN A 24 -16.03 12.79 5.98
CA GLN A 24 -16.38 12.76 7.40
C GLN A 24 -15.21 13.26 8.26
N ASP A 25 -15.48 13.57 9.53
CA ASP A 25 -14.45 14.00 10.49
C ASP A 25 -13.26 12.98 10.53
N GLY A 26 -12.04 13.48 10.43
CA GLY A 26 -10.82 12.68 10.36
C GLY A 26 -10.50 12.07 8.99
N GLU A 27 -11.38 12.19 8.00
CA GLU A 27 -11.08 11.68 6.65
C GLU A 27 -10.23 12.64 5.82
N VAL A 28 -9.39 12.06 4.98
CA VAL A 28 -8.61 12.77 3.97
C VAL A 28 -8.79 12.12 2.60
N ALA A 29 -8.89 12.94 1.56
CA ALA A 29 -8.89 12.48 0.18
C ALA A 29 -7.52 12.76 -0.46
N LEU A 30 -6.97 11.73 -1.12
CA LEU A 30 -5.70 11.82 -1.83
C LEU A 30 -5.93 11.55 -3.32
N ALA A 31 -5.31 12.35 -4.18
CA ALA A 31 -5.15 12.04 -5.60
C ALA A 31 -3.86 11.26 -5.78
N LEU A 32 -3.92 10.09 -6.41
CA LEU A 32 -2.73 9.30 -6.71
C LEU A 32 -2.01 9.96 -7.89
N GLN A 33 -0.72 10.25 -7.70
CA GLN A 33 0.16 10.81 -8.73
C GLN A 33 0.81 9.70 -9.56
N GLU A 34 1.32 8.68 -8.86
CA GLU A 34 2.02 7.56 -9.46
C GLU A 34 1.98 6.34 -8.54
N PHE A 35 2.08 5.16 -9.13
CA PHE A 35 2.20 3.90 -8.40
C PHE A 35 2.98 2.87 -9.22
N ALA A 36 3.56 1.88 -8.54
CA ALA A 36 4.25 0.78 -9.19
C ALA A 36 3.31 -0.40 -9.45
N LEU A 37 3.40 -0.98 -10.65
CA LEU A 37 2.87 -2.31 -10.97
C LEU A 37 4.03 -3.28 -11.13
N THR A 38 4.00 -4.35 -10.36
CA THR A 38 5.04 -5.39 -10.33
C THR A 38 4.40 -6.77 -10.37
N SER A 39 5.20 -7.81 -10.51
CA SER A 39 4.72 -9.20 -10.41
C SER A 39 4.03 -9.49 -9.07
N ASN A 40 4.35 -8.76 -8.01
CA ASN A 40 3.69 -8.89 -6.71
C ASN A 40 2.20 -8.57 -6.79
N ASN A 41 1.80 -7.61 -7.62
CA ASN A 41 0.38 -7.28 -7.78
C ASN A 41 -0.43 -8.44 -8.38
N VAL A 42 0.18 -9.24 -9.26
CA VAL A 42 -0.43 -10.49 -9.75
C VAL A 42 -0.57 -11.49 -8.60
N SER A 43 0.44 -11.62 -7.75
CA SER A 43 0.36 -12.48 -6.54
C SER A 43 -0.71 -12.00 -5.58
N TYR A 44 -0.88 -10.69 -5.39
CA TYR A 44 -1.96 -10.12 -4.57
C TYR A 44 -3.34 -10.49 -5.12
N ALA A 45 -3.53 -10.42 -6.44
CA ALA A 45 -4.78 -10.82 -7.07
C ALA A 45 -5.06 -12.33 -6.90
N LEU A 46 -4.04 -13.19 -7.08
CA LEU A 46 -4.17 -14.65 -6.95
C LEU A 46 -4.41 -15.11 -5.52
N SER A 47 -3.85 -14.43 -4.54
CA SER A 47 -3.98 -14.74 -3.11
C SER A 47 -4.95 -13.83 -2.35
N GLY A 48 -5.72 -13.04 -3.07
CA GLY A 48 -6.55 -11.97 -2.53
C GLY A 48 -7.54 -12.42 -1.46
N ASP A 49 -8.17 -13.58 -1.63
CA ASP A 49 -9.06 -14.17 -0.64
C ASP A 49 -8.29 -14.81 0.52
N PHE A 50 -7.20 -15.52 0.22
CA PHE A 50 -6.43 -16.26 1.22
C PHE A 50 -5.63 -15.34 2.15
N LEU A 51 -5.02 -14.27 1.61
CA LEU A 51 -4.22 -13.30 2.36
C LEU A 51 -4.98 -11.99 2.66
N ASP A 52 -6.27 -11.95 2.33
CA ASP A 52 -7.15 -10.82 2.56
C ASP A 52 -6.73 -9.51 1.85
N TYR A 53 -6.05 -9.59 0.71
CA TYR A 53 -5.73 -8.38 -0.07
C TYR A 53 -6.98 -7.66 -0.58
N TRP A 54 -8.08 -8.38 -0.84
CA TRP A 54 -9.35 -7.77 -1.22
C TRP A 54 -10.03 -7.00 -0.07
N GLY A 55 -9.69 -7.34 1.17
CA GLY A 55 -10.15 -6.62 2.36
C GLY A 55 -9.48 -5.27 2.57
N PHE A 56 -8.36 -4.98 1.87
CA PHE A 56 -7.68 -3.70 2.01
C PHE A 56 -8.53 -2.54 1.50
N PHE A 57 -9.22 -2.73 0.38
CA PHE A 57 -10.02 -1.71 -0.29
C PHE A 57 -11.34 -2.34 -0.75
N PRO A 58 -12.30 -2.52 0.16
CA PRO A 58 -13.56 -3.19 -0.15
C PRO A 58 -14.31 -2.55 -1.33
N THR A 59 -14.97 -3.39 -2.10
CA THR A 59 -15.84 -3.00 -3.22
C THR A 59 -17.00 -3.97 -3.34
N GLU A 60 -17.74 -3.95 -4.42
CA GLU A 60 -18.87 -4.84 -4.68
C GLU A 60 -18.45 -6.32 -4.68
N ASP A 61 -19.40 -7.19 -4.30
CA ASP A 61 -19.18 -8.63 -4.30
C ASP A 61 -18.72 -9.16 -5.67
N GLY A 62 -17.75 -10.07 -5.63
CA GLY A 62 -17.13 -10.64 -6.81
C GLY A 62 -16.03 -9.81 -7.44
N TRP A 63 -15.85 -8.54 -7.03
CA TRP A 63 -14.78 -7.66 -7.51
C TRP A 63 -13.77 -7.37 -6.40
N GLY A 64 -12.54 -7.06 -6.80
CA GLY A 64 -11.46 -6.69 -5.89
C GLY A 64 -10.68 -5.47 -6.41
N ARG A 65 -10.27 -4.60 -5.51
CA ARG A 65 -9.38 -3.47 -5.81
C ARG A 65 -7.95 -3.88 -5.54
N LEU A 66 -7.13 -3.79 -6.58
CA LEU A 66 -5.73 -4.20 -6.51
C LEU A 66 -4.93 -3.22 -5.65
N PRO A 67 -4.26 -3.69 -4.58
CA PRO A 67 -3.36 -2.84 -3.81
C PRO A 67 -2.08 -2.52 -4.59
N VAL A 68 -1.63 -1.27 -4.51
CA VAL A 68 -0.39 -0.79 -5.14
C VAL A 68 0.38 0.09 -4.16
N MET A 69 1.71 0.09 -4.25
CA MET A 69 2.54 1.12 -3.59
C MET A 69 2.57 2.34 -4.49
N GLY A 70 2.30 3.50 -3.91
CA GLY A 70 2.16 4.73 -4.66
C GLY A 70 2.48 5.98 -3.86
N PHE A 71 2.50 7.10 -4.57
CA PHE A 71 2.48 8.43 -4.00
C PHE A 71 1.14 9.09 -4.29
N GLY A 72 0.56 9.71 -3.26
CA GLY A 72 -0.66 10.48 -3.38
C GLY A 72 -0.52 11.84 -2.70
N VAL A 73 -1.22 12.84 -3.22
CA VAL A 73 -1.28 14.19 -2.67
C VAL A 73 -2.66 14.44 -2.08
N VAL A 74 -2.72 14.99 -0.88
CA VAL A 74 -3.98 15.36 -0.22
C VAL A 74 -4.67 16.46 -1.01
N THR A 75 -5.86 16.19 -1.52
CA THR A 75 -6.69 17.14 -2.27
C THR A 75 -7.81 17.76 -1.45
N ALA A 76 -8.24 17.04 -0.39
CA ALA A 76 -9.19 17.56 0.60
C ALA A 76 -8.91 16.89 1.95
N SER A 77 -9.15 17.61 3.05
CA SER A 77 -8.94 17.10 4.40
C SER A 77 -10.03 17.58 5.34
N ALA A 78 -10.60 16.64 6.07
CA ALA A 78 -11.42 16.87 7.26
C ALA A 78 -10.65 16.51 8.55
N ASN A 79 -9.31 16.39 8.47
CA ASN A 79 -8.40 16.16 9.59
C ASN A 79 -7.51 17.39 9.78
N ALA A 80 -7.55 18.02 10.96
CA ALA A 80 -6.84 19.27 11.22
C ALA A 80 -5.30 19.14 11.18
N ASP A 81 -4.78 17.92 11.41
CA ASP A 81 -3.35 17.64 11.48
C ASP A 81 -2.74 17.22 10.13
N ILE A 82 -3.58 17.06 9.09
CA ILE A 82 -3.14 16.64 7.76
C ILE A 82 -3.52 17.70 6.73
N ALA A 83 -2.53 18.44 6.23
CA ALA A 83 -2.73 19.57 5.35
C ALA A 83 -2.96 19.14 3.88
N VAL A 84 -3.86 19.86 3.19
CA VAL A 84 -4.01 19.77 1.72
C VAL A 84 -2.69 20.15 1.05
N GLY A 85 -2.33 19.44 -0.02
CA GLY A 85 -1.09 19.62 -0.76
C GLY A 85 0.06 18.73 -0.26
N THR A 86 -0.06 18.14 0.93
CA THR A 86 0.99 17.23 1.45
C THR A 86 0.99 15.91 0.68
N ARG A 87 2.19 15.43 0.34
CA ARG A 87 2.42 14.19 -0.41
C ARG A 87 2.78 13.05 0.53
N TYR A 88 2.22 11.86 0.27
CA TYR A 88 2.44 10.66 1.07
C TYR A 88 2.74 9.44 0.21
N PHE A 89 3.74 8.66 0.64
CA PHE A 89 3.96 7.30 0.17
C PHE A 89 3.12 6.34 0.99
N GLY A 90 2.48 5.35 0.34
CA GLY A 90 1.67 4.38 1.06
C GLY A 90 1.12 3.27 0.17
N PHE A 91 0.23 2.49 0.77
CA PHE A 91 -0.47 1.41 0.10
C PHE A 91 -1.86 1.89 -0.29
N TYR A 92 -2.11 1.98 -1.57
CA TYR A 92 -3.31 2.54 -2.19
C TYR A 92 -4.08 1.51 -3.01
N PRO A 93 -5.37 1.70 -3.30
CA PRO A 93 -5.99 1.00 -4.42
C PRO A 93 -5.40 1.49 -5.74
N ALA A 94 -5.39 0.66 -6.78
CA ALA A 94 -5.08 1.09 -8.15
C ALA A 94 -6.21 2.00 -8.66
N ALA A 95 -6.11 3.29 -8.41
CA ALA A 95 -7.15 4.29 -8.64
C ALA A 95 -6.54 5.67 -8.90
N ASP A 96 -7.34 6.63 -9.32
CA ASP A 96 -6.93 8.04 -9.41
C ASP A 96 -7.06 8.78 -8.06
N HIS A 97 -7.89 8.28 -7.15
CA HIS A 97 -8.06 8.85 -5.81
C HIS A 97 -8.36 7.79 -4.75
N HIS A 98 -8.13 8.15 -3.50
CA HIS A 98 -8.45 7.34 -2.33
C HIS A 98 -8.89 8.22 -1.17
N VAL A 99 -9.90 7.77 -0.42
CA VAL A 99 -10.33 8.40 0.83
C VAL A 99 -9.97 7.47 1.97
N VAL A 100 -9.36 8.02 3.02
CA VAL A 100 -8.87 7.27 4.17
C VAL A 100 -9.25 7.97 5.47
N LEU A 101 -9.68 7.21 6.47
CA LEU A 101 -9.81 7.72 7.84
C LEU A 101 -8.41 7.73 8.47
N ALA A 102 -7.86 8.92 8.67
CA ALA A 102 -6.46 9.12 8.98
C ALA A 102 -6.24 9.55 10.44
N SER A 103 -5.29 8.89 11.11
CA SER A 103 -4.74 9.33 12.39
C SER A 103 -3.31 9.82 12.19
N ALA A 104 -3.07 11.12 12.42
CA ALA A 104 -1.77 11.74 12.19
C ALA A 104 -0.69 11.15 13.11
N THR A 105 0.54 11.09 12.61
CA THR A 105 1.75 10.69 13.33
C THR A 105 2.88 11.68 13.04
N SER A 106 4.00 11.57 13.74
CA SER A 106 5.18 12.44 13.48
C SER A 106 5.78 12.26 12.08
N GLY A 107 5.60 11.08 11.45
CA GLY A 107 6.17 10.77 10.13
C GLY A 107 5.15 10.75 9.00
N GLY A 108 3.85 10.95 9.29
CA GLY A 108 2.79 10.86 8.31
C GLY A 108 1.43 10.58 8.94
N PHE A 109 0.74 9.52 8.53
CA PHE A 109 -0.49 9.10 9.18
C PHE A 109 -0.71 7.58 9.07
N ILE A 110 -1.63 7.08 9.87
CA ILE A 110 -2.09 5.68 9.85
C ILE A 110 -3.55 5.65 9.41
N ASP A 111 -3.88 4.74 8.49
CA ASP A 111 -5.26 4.40 8.17
C ASP A 111 -5.88 3.63 9.35
N VAL A 112 -6.88 4.25 9.98
CA VAL A 112 -7.60 3.70 11.14
C VAL A 112 -9.02 3.28 10.78
N GLY A 113 -9.33 3.13 9.50
CA GLY A 113 -10.61 2.59 9.04
C GLY A 113 -10.85 1.20 9.60
N ALA A 114 -12.07 0.90 10.05
CA ALA A 114 -12.42 -0.36 10.71
C ALA A 114 -12.08 -1.60 9.86
N HIS A 115 -12.23 -1.52 8.54
CA HIS A 115 -11.87 -2.60 7.61
C HIS A 115 -10.35 -2.86 7.55
N ARG A 116 -9.53 -1.95 8.05
CA ARG A 116 -8.06 -2.02 8.07
C ARG A 116 -7.49 -2.56 9.38
N GLU A 117 -8.26 -2.63 10.46
CA GLU A 117 -7.76 -2.95 11.80
C GLU A 117 -6.97 -4.26 11.89
N LYS A 118 -7.38 -5.28 11.12
CA LYS A 118 -6.71 -6.60 11.08
C LYS A 118 -5.43 -6.64 10.25
N HIS A 119 -5.18 -5.61 9.44
CA HIS A 119 -4.00 -5.57 8.57
C HIS A 119 -2.77 -5.09 9.34
N ALA A 120 -1.60 -5.62 8.95
CA ALA A 120 -0.34 -5.22 9.56
C ALA A 120 -0.10 -3.70 9.41
N MET A 121 0.54 -3.11 10.40
CA MET A 121 0.80 -1.66 10.47
C MET A 121 1.53 -1.16 9.21
N ALA A 122 2.47 -1.94 8.66
CA ALA A 122 3.21 -1.59 7.44
C ALA A 122 2.32 -1.33 6.21
N TYR A 123 1.11 -1.92 6.15
CA TYR A 123 0.14 -1.67 5.08
C TYR A 123 -0.85 -0.55 5.38
N ARG A 124 -0.82 0.00 6.59
CA ARG A 124 -1.72 1.05 7.08
C ARG A 124 -1.02 2.39 7.23
N THR A 125 0.32 2.38 7.26
CA THR A 125 1.14 3.58 7.43
C THR A 125 1.33 4.28 6.08
N PHE A 126 1.14 5.59 6.11
CA PHE A 126 1.41 6.52 5.02
C PHE A 126 2.53 7.45 5.46
N ASP A 127 3.70 7.30 4.84
CA ASP A 127 4.89 8.07 5.17
C ASP A 127 4.88 9.40 4.42
N ARG A 128 5.15 10.50 5.10
CA ARG A 128 5.29 11.80 4.45
C ARG A 128 6.47 11.76 3.47
N ALA A 129 6.22 12.15 2.24
CA ALA A 129 7.22 12.29 1.19
C ALA A 129 7.60 13.76 0.97
N ALA A 130 8.64 14.02 0.17
CA ALA A 130 8.92 15.35 -0.35
C ALA A 130 7.71 15.87 -1.14
N ASP A 131 7.46 17.19 -1.05
CA ASP A 131 6.26 17.79 -1.66
C ASP A 131 6.30 17.70 -3.20
N ASP A 132 7.50 17.76 -3.80
CA ASP A 132 7.73 17.55 -5.22
C ASP A 132 8.25 16.14 -5.52
N ALA A 133 8.02 15.66 -6.75
CA ALA A 133 8.56 14.40 -7.22
C ALA A 133 10.10 14.44 -7.29
N GLU A 134 10.74 13.39 -6.75
CA GLU A 134 12.19 13.26 -6.72
C GLU A 134 12.71 12.21 -7.72
N PRO A 135 13.95 12.35 -8.23
CA PRO A 135 14.51 11.39 -9.18
C PRO A 135 14.58 9.94 -8.66
N GLY A 136 14.55 9.75 -7.35
CA GLY A 136 14.57 8.45 -6.68
C GLY A 136 13.21 7.77 -6.52
N ASP A 137 12.10 8.47 -6.74
CA ASP A 137 10.75 7.99 -6.43
C ASP A 137 10.39 6.68 -7.13
N HIS A 138 10.73 6.53 -8.41
CA HIS A 138 10.46 5.30 -9.15
C HIS A 138 11.20 4.10 -8.56
N ALA A 139 12.47 4.27 -8.17
CA ALA A 139 13.22 3.21 -7.49
C ALA A 139 12.62 2.91 -6.12
N TYR A 140 12.22 3.92 -5.38
CA TYR A 140 11.57 3.79 -4.08
C TYR A 140 10.26 2.99 -4.19
N LEU A 141 9.37 3.33 -5.14
CA LEU A 141 8.14 2.60 -5.41
C LEU A 141 8.37 1.11 -5.71
N LEU A 142 9.43 0.79 -6.48
CA LEU A 142 9.73 -0.58 -6.90
C LEU A 142 10.45 -1.41 -5.83
N LEU A 143 11.24 -0.79 -4.96
CA LEU A 143 12.18 -1.49 -4.09
C LEU A 143 11.82 -1.41 -2.61
N ARG A 144 11.15 -0.34 -2.16
CA ARG A 144 10.91 -0.07 -0.74
C ARG A 144 10.26 -1.25 0.00
N GLY A 145 9.19 -1.81 -0.57
CA GLY A 145 8.48 -2.94 0.07
C GLY A 145 9.31 -4.22 0.11
N LEU A 146 10.06 -4.51 -0.94
CA LEU A 146 10.92 -5.69 -1.03
C LEU A 146 12.11 -5.58 -0.07
N PHE A 147 12.76 -4.42 -0.06
CA PHE A 147 13.86 -4.13 0.87
C PHE A 147 13.40 -4.23 2.34
N MET A 148 12.25 -3.64 2.68
CA MET A 148 11.70 -3.73 4.03
C MET A 148 11.45 -5.18 4.45
N THR A 149 10.93 -6.01 3.56
CA THR A 149 10.68 -7.43 3.84
C THR A 149 11.98 -8.17 4.14
N SER A 150 13.03 -7.93 3.36
CA SER A 150 14.34 -8.56 3.54
C SER A 150 15.01 -8.08 4.83
N TYR A 151 14.97 -6.78 5.08
CA TYR A 151 15.53 -6.17 6.28
C TYR A 151 14.85 -6.71 7.55
N LEU A 152 13.53 -6.75 7.59
CA LEU A 152 12.81 -7.27 8.77
C LEU A 152 13.03 -8.78 8.97
N ALA A 153 13.21 -9.54 7.88
CA ALA A 153 13.53 -10.96 7.98
C ALA A 153 14.94 -11.19 8.57
N GLU A 154 15.92 -10.38 8.13
CA GLU A 154 17.28 -10.43 8.66
C GLU A 154 17.33 -10.00 10.11
N ASP A 155 16.73 -8.87 10.47
CA ASP A 155 16.61 -8.34 11.81
C ASP A 155 15.99 -9.37 12.77
N PHE A 156 14.88 -9.99 12.37
CA PHE A 156 14.24 -11.06 13.13
C PHE A 156 15.17 -12.26 13.35
N LEU A 157 15.90 -12.70 12.34
CA LEU A 157 16.85 -13.81 12.48
C LEU A 157 17.98 -13.45 13.42
N PHE A 158 18.49 -12.23 13.33
CA PHE A 158 19.58 -11.73 14.16
C PHE A 158 19.17 -11.66 15.64
N ASP A 159 18.01 -11.07 15.93
CA ASP A 159 17.45 -10.93 17.27
C ASP A 159 17.20 -12.29 17.96
N ASN A 160 16.94 -13.34 17.15
CA ASN A 160 16.76 -14.70 17.67
C ASN A 160 18.05 -15.56 17.59
N GLY A 161 19.25 -14.95 17.47
CA GLY A 161 20.52 -15.65 17.43
C GLY A 161 20.59 -16.66 16.27
N MET A 162 19.99 -16.32 15.11
CA MET A 162 19.87 -17.19 13.93
C MET A 162 19.26 -18.57 14.25
N PHE A 163 18.52 -18.69 15.35
CA PHE A 163 18.02 -19.98 15.88
C PHE A 163 19.12 -21.06 16.02
N GLY A 164 20.39 -20.64 16.23
CA GLY A 164 21.53 -21.50 16.30
C GLY A 164 22.06 -22.01 14.96
N ALA A 165 21.55 -21.50 13.85
CA ALA A 165 22.03 -21.87 12.52
C ALA A 165 23.41 -21.26 12.23
N GLY A 166 24.33 -22.08 11.70
CA GLY A 166 25.67 -21.64 11.28
C GLY A 166 25.71 -21.19 9.80
N GLN A 167 24.63 -21.40 9.04
CA GLN A 167 24.52 -21.09 7.62
C GLN A 167 23.09 -20.72 7.25
N ILE A 168 22.95 -19.78 6.30
CA ILE A 168 21.68 -19.42 5.67
C ILE A 168 21.74 -19.81 4.21
N VAL A 169 20.70 -20.49 3.73
CA VAL A 169 20.56 -20.83 2.30
C VAL A 169 19.48 -19.92 1.70
N VAL A 170 19.86 -19.12 0.73
CA VAL A 170 18.95 -18.23 0.00
C VAL A 170 18.60 -18.88 -1.34
N SER A 171 17.32 -19.26 -1.51
CA SER A 171 16.80 -19.70 -2.80
C SER A 171 16.42 -18.49 -3.67
N SER A 172 16.45 -18.66 -5.00
CA SER A 172 16.11 -17.58 -5.92
C SER A 172 16.93 -16.30 -5.71
N ALA A 173 18.24 -16.45 -5.55
CA ALA A 173 19.17 -15.37 -5.19
C ALA A 173 19.20 -14.18 -6.19
N SER A 174 18.58 -14.31 -7.37
CA SER A 174 18.40 -13.23 -8.34
C SER A 174 17.13 -12.40 -8.10
N SER A 175 16.31 -12.76 -7.13
CA SER A 175 15.12 -11.97 -6.80
C SER A 175 15.51 -10.70 -6.04
N LYS A 176 14.73 -9.63 -6.21
CA LYS A 176 14.95 -8.38 -5.47
C LYS A 176 14.78 -8.51 -3.94
N THR A 177 14.09 -9.58 -3.49
CA THR A 177 13.93 -9.88 -2.07
C THR A 177 15.11 -10.66 -1.50
N ALA A 178 15.96 -11.27 -2.36
CA ALA A 178 17.13 -12.05 -1.93
C ALA A 178 18.42 -11.21 -1.86
N ILE A 179 18.38 -9.99 -2.38
CA ILE A 179 19.48 -9.01 -2.36
C ILE A 179 19.27 -8.09 -1.15
#